data_fdc1d47e893b8a4756f19cd5760907bc
#
_entry.id   fdc1d47e893b8a4756f19cd5760907bc
#
_cell.length_a   1.000
_cell.length_b   1.000
_cell.length_c   1.000
_cell.angle_alpha   90.00
_cell.angle_beta   90.00
_cell.angle_gamma   90.00
#
_symmetry.space_group_name_H-M   'P 1'
#
loop_
_entity.id
_entity.type
_entity.pdbx_description
1 polymer ?
#
loop_
_entity_poly.entity_id
_entity_poly.type
_entity_poly.pdbx_seq_one_letter_code
_entity_poly.pdbx_strand_id
1 'polypeptide(L)'
;MIERSGEAFEEGIQLTVVGGKLHPGQKAPDFHMETLPPGQGTPSSVSLSDTAGKVRLLNVINSIDTPVCQCETRRWEELVGEDVIVYTVSMDLPFALQRWLGQEKARHQALSSHKSEEFGQAYGVLLKEWRLLQRAVFVIDGEGVIRHAEYVADQMKEPDYQAAVHAIKSGSLR
;
A
#
# COMPACT_ATOMS: atom_id res chain seq x y z
N MET A 1 21.65 4.13 4.75
CA MET A 1 20.28 4.24 4.20
C MET A 1 19.70 5.57 4.61
N ILE A 2 18.82 6.17 3.79
CA ILE A 2 18.22 7.49 4.09
C ILE A 2 17.22 7.33 5.23
N GLU A 3 17.35 8.16 6.27
CA GLU A 3 16.35 8.30 7.33
C GLU A 3 15.75 9.71 7.25
N ARG A 4 14.41 9.80 7.36
CA ARG A 4 13.67 11.06 7.27
C ARG A 4 12.91 11.29 8.58
N SER A 5 13.14 12.44 9.21
CA SER A 5 12.46 12.86 10.43
C SER A 5 11.39 13.91 10.13
N GLY A 6 10.37 14.01 10.98
CA GLY A 6 9.30 15.00 10.83
C GLY A 6 8.29 14.71 9.72
N GLU A 7 8.31 13.52 9.14
CA GLU A 7 7.43 13.14 8.04
C GLU A 7 6.39 12.08 8.42
N ALA A 8 6.46 11.54 9.62
CA ALA A 8 5.45 10.63 10.16
C ALA A 8 5.30 10.82 11.67
N PHE A 9 4.06 10.82 12.14
CA PHE A 9 3.74 10.92 13.57
C PHE A 9 2.37 10.32 13.87
N GLU A 10 2.15 10.00 15.14
CA GLU A 10 0.85 9.61 15.68
C GLU A 10 0.71 10.15 17.09
N GLU A 11 -0.36 10.88 17.37
CA GLU A 11 -0.66 11.46 18.69
C GLU A 11 0.53 12.25 19.29
N GLY A 12 1.26 12.98 18.43
CA GLY A 12 2.43 13.77 18.84
C GLY A 12 3.74 12.99 18.94
N ILE A 13 3.72 11.67 18.81
CA ILE A 13 4.92 10.84 18.78
C ILE A 13 5.52 10.88 17.38
N GLN A 14 6.74 11.42 17.27
CA GLN A 14 7.47 11.49 16.01
C GLN A 14 8.09 10.13 15.68
N LEU A 15 7.99 9.76 14.39
CA LEU A 15 8.52 8.51 13.86
C LEU A 15 9.55 8.79 12.78
N THR A 16 10.55 7.94 12.68
CA THR A 16 11.57 7.99 11.64
C THR A 16 11.16 7.10 10.47
N VAL A 17 11.10 7.68 9.27
CA VAL A 17 10.81 6.94 8.03
C VAL A 17 12.12 6.57 7.35
N VAL A 18 12.27 5.30 6.99
CA VAL A 18 13.45 4.76 6.30
C VAL A 18 13.17 4.61 4.82
N GLY A 19 14.10 5.04 3.99
CA GLY A 19 14.03 5.03 2.54
C GLY A 19 13.73 6.40 1.94
N GLY A 20 14.02 6.57 0.65
CA GLY A 20 13.75 7.81 -0.08
C GLY A 20 12.29 7.86 -0.59
N LYS A 21 11.73 9.08 -0.69
CA LYS A 21 10.42 9.27 -1.32
C LYS A 21 10.46 8.98 -2.80
N LEU A 22 9.41 8.35 -3.29
CA LEU A 22 9.13 8.22 -4.71
C LEU A 22 8.23 9.37 -5.17
N HIS A 23 8.33 9.72 -6.44
CA HIS A 23 7.58 10.83 -7.04
C HIS A 23 6.90 10.40 -8.34
N PRO A 24 5.80 11.06 -8.73
CA PRO A 24 5.20 10.83 -10.04
C PRO A 24 6.23 11.01 -11.18
N GLY A 25 6.14 10.14 -12.18
CA GLY A 25 7.07 10.07 -13.31
C GLY A 25 8.23 9.08 -13.13
N GLN A 26 8.50 8.63 -11.90
CA GLN A 26 9.52 7.60 -11.65
C GLN A 26 8.97 6.20 -11.93
N LYS A 27 9.86 5.28 -12.28
CA LYS A 27 9.53 3.84 -12.29
C LYS A 27 9.31 3.35 -10.87
N ALA A 28 8.20 2.65 -10.66
CA ALA A 28 7.93 2.00 -9.40
C ALA A 28 8.90 0.83 -9.20
N PRO A 29 9.56 0.73 -8.03
CA PRO A 29 10.37 -0.45 -7.71
C PRO A 29 9.52 -1.73 -7.75
N ASP A 30 10.04 -2.80 -8.34
CA ASP A 30 9.41 -4.11 -8.22
C ASP A 30 9.49 -4.59 -6.77
N PHE A 31 8.62 -5.50 -6.40
CA PHE A 31 8.61 -6.09 -5.06
C PHE A 31 8.22 -7.57 -5.13
N HIS A 32 8.54 -8.28 -4.06
CA HIS A 32 8.07 -9.65 -3.82
C HIS A 32 7.48 -9.71 -2.42
N MET A 33 6.18 -9.91 -2.33
CA MET A 33 5.44 -9.99 -1.07
C MET A 33 4.54 -11.21 -1.06
N GLU A 34 4.09 -11.62 0.12
CA GLU A 34 3.22 -12.77 0.27
C GLU A 34 1.75 -12.38 0.21
N THR A 35 0.95 -13.19 -0.45
CA THR A 35 -0.51 -13.14 -0.43
C THR A 35 -1.08 -14.48 0.04
N LEU A 36 -2.21 -14.42 0.73
CA LEU A 36 -2.97 -15.59 1.14
C LEU A 36 -4.46 -15.29 0.93
N PRO A 37 -4.98 -15.53 -0.28
CA PRO A 37 -6.38 -15.29 -0.58
C PRO A 37 -7.31 -16.15 0.30
N PRO A 38 -8.54 -15.68 0.58
CA PRO A 38 -9.53 -16.48 1.29
C PRO A 38 -9.72 -17.85 0.67
N GLY A 39 -9.77 -18.89 1.50
CA GLY A 39 -9.93 -20.28 1.08
C GLY A 39 -8.63 -21.01 0.70
N GLN A 40 -7.49 -20.32 0.66
CA GLN A 40 -6.18 -20.93 0.46
C GLN A 40 -5.47 -21.18 1.80
N GLY A 41 -4.71 -22.26 1.87
CA GLY A 41 -4.01 -22.67 3.10
C GLY A 41 -2.54 -22.26 3.17
N THR A 42 -1.93 -21.93 2.03
CA THR A 42 -0.49 -21.64 1.95
C THR A 42 -0.25 -20.31 1.23
N PRO A 43 0.54 -19.40 1.82
CA PRO A 43 0.91 -18.16 1.15
C PRO A 43 1.68 -18.41 -0.16
N SER A 44 1.46 -17.52 -1.13
CA SER A 44 2.21 -17.47 -2.38
C SER A 44 2.84 -16.10 -2.58
N SER A 45 3.85 -16.01 -3.45
CA SER A 45 4.54 -14.76 -3.74
C SER A 45 3.84 -13.99 -4.85
N VAL A 46 3.76 -12.66 -4.70
CA VAL A 46 3.26 -11.72 -5.70
C VAL A 46 4.29 -10.62 -5.91
N SER A 47 4.55 -10.30 -7.18
CA SER A 47 5.39 -9.18 -7.58
C SER A 47 4.57 -8.10 -8.31
N LEU A 48 5.08 -6.87 -8.37
CA LEU A 48 4.45 -5.81 -9.17
C LEU A 48 4.41 -6.21 -10.66
N SER A 49 5.44 -6.86 -11.15
CA SER A 49 5.54 -7.31 -12.54
C SER A 49 4.48 -8.34 -12.94
N ASP A 50 3.89 -9.08 -11.99
CA ASP A 50 2.80 -10.03 -12.26
C ASP A 50 1.55 -9.35 -12.83
N THR A 51 1.38 -8.07 -12.58
CA THR A 51 0.25 -7.27 -13.07
C THR A 51 0.67 -6.19 -14.09
N ALA A 52 1.78 -6.40 -14.80
CA ALA A 52 2.21 -5.51 -15.87
C ALA A 52 1.08 -5.30 -16.89
N GLY A 53 0.94 -4.09 -17.39
CA GLY A 53 -0.15 -3.71 -18.31
C GLY A 53 -1.44 -3.27 -17.62
N LYS A 54 -1.55 -3.42 -16.31
CA LYS A 54 -2.72 -2.97 -15.52
C LYS A 54 -2.39 -1.74 -14.70
N VAL A 55 -3.39 -0.91 -14.44
CA VAL A 55 -3.28 0.16 -13.43
C VAL A 55 -3.36 -0.47 -12.05
N ARG A 56 -2.43 -0.10 -11.16
CA ARG A 56 -2.36 -0.61 -9.78
C ARG A 56 -2.50 0.53 -8.80
N LEU A 57 -3.27 0.30 -7.75
CA LEU A 57 -3.31 1.15 -6.57
C LEU A 57 -2.70 0.37 -5.41
N LEU A 58 -1.64 0.92 -4.83
CA LEU A 58 -1.06 0.39 -3.59
C LEU A 58 -1.61 1.20 -2.42
N ASN A 59 -2.43 0.55 -1.60
CA ASN A 59 -2.96 1.06 -0.35
C ASN A 59 -2.04 0.60 0.78
N VAL A 60 -1.06 1.42 1.14
CA VAL A 60 -0.08 1.08 2.19
C VAL A 60 -0.63 1.50 3.55
N ILE A 61 -0.74 0.56 4.46
CA ILE A 61 -1.34 0.76 5.78
C ILE A 61 -0.40 0.35 6.91
N ASN A 62 -0.63 0.91 8.12
CA ASN A 62 0.13 0.51 9.31
C ASN A 62 -0.21 -0.93 9.71
N SER A 63 -1.49 -1.23 9.90
CA SER A 63 -1.98 -2.56 10.23
C SER A 63 -3.47 -2.70 9.90
N ILE A 64 -3.87 -3.86 9.40
CA ILE A 64 -5.29 -4.17 9.14
C ILE A 64 -6.12 -4.24 10.42
N ASP A 65 -5.48 -4.39 11.57
CA ASP A 65 -6.15 -4.45 12.86
C ASP A 65 -6.38 -3.07 13.51
N THR A 66 -6.09 -1.95 12.80
CA THR A 66 -6.40 -0.60 13.26
C THR A 66 -7.66 -0.04 12.61
N PRO A 67 -8.49 0.75 13.35
CA PRO A 67 -9.77 1.25 12.81
C PRO A 67 -9.62 2.14 11.56
N VAL A 68 -8.63 3.03 11.54
CA VAL A 68 -8.38 3.93 10.38
C VAL A 68 -8.01 3.13 9.15
N CYS A 69 -7.15 2.13 9.29
CA CYS A 69 -6.72 1.28 8.17
C CYS A 69 -7.87 0.43 7.62
N GLN A 70 -8.74 -0.08 8.49
CA GLN A 70 -9.93 -0.81 8.06
C GLN A 70 -10.90 0.09 7.29
N CYS A 71 -11.14 1.31 7.77
CA CYS A 71 -11.99 2.29 7.12
C CYS A 71 -11.46 2.64 5.72
N GLU A 72 -10.17 2.96 5.61
CA GLU A 72 -9.49 3.25 4.35
C GLU A 72 -9.61 2.09 3.35
N THR A 73 -9.35 0.88 3.81
CA THR A 73 -9.38 -0.30 2.94
C THR A 73 -10.79 -0.56 2.38
N ARG A 74 -11.84 -0.40 3.20
CA ARG A 74 -13.24 -0.47 2.73
C ARG A 74 -13.56 0.64 1.74
N ARG A 75 -13.04 1.84 1.96
CA ARG A 75 -13.30 2.99 1.09
C ARG A 75 -12.77 2.76 -0.33
N TRP A 76 -11.62 2.12 -0.49
CA TRP A 76 -11.10 1.77 -1.82
C TRP A 76 -11.99 0.78 -2.55
N GLU A 77 -12.63 -0.17 -1.85
CA GLU A 77 -13.60 -1.09 -2.46
C GLU A 77 -14.79 -0.35 -3.10
N GLU A 78 -15.19 0.78 -2.53
CA GLU A 78 -16.31 1.58 -3.03
C GLU A 78 -15.90 2.48 -4.20
N LEU A 79 -14.67 3.02 -4.17
CA LEU A 79 -14.24 4.08 -5.08
C LEU A 79 -13.57 3.57 -6.35
N VAL A 80 -12.97 2.37 -6.32
CA VAL A 80 -12.13 1.85 -7.39
C VAL A 80 -12.85 0.73 -8.13
N GLY A 81 -12.88 0.83 -9.47
CA GLY A 81 -13.52 -0.17 -10.33
C GLY A 81 -12.71 -1.47 -10.46
N GLU A 82 -13.33 -2.48 -11.04
CA GLU A 82 -12.76 -3.83 -11.19
C GLU A 82 -11.60 -3.91 -12.20
N ASP A 83 -11.43 -2.88 -13.03
CA ASP A 83 -10.36 -2.74 -14.02
C ASP A 83 -9.01 -2.33 -13.42
N VAL A 84 -9.01 -1.91 -12.15
CA VAL A 84 -7.82 -1.50 -11.41
C VAL A 84 -7.45 -2.58 -10.40
N ILE A 85 -6.18 -2.95 -10.37
CA ILE A 85 -5.65 -3.86 -9.35
C ILE A 85 -5.40 -3.06 -8.06
N VAL A 86 -6.09 -3.41 -7.00
CA VAL A 86 -5.88 -2.81 -5.66
C VAL A 86 -5.12 -3.81 -4.79
N TYR A 87 -3.99 -3.38 -4.26
CA TYR A 87 -3.20 -4.11 -3.27
C TYR A 87 -3.18 -3.33 -1.96
N THR A 88 -3.74 -3.91 -0.91
CA THR A 88 -3.50 -3.42 0.46
C THR A 88 -2.20 -4.03 0.97
N VAL A 89 -1.25 -3.19 1.34
CA VAL A 89 0.10 -3.60 1.73
C VAL A 89 0.37 -3.24 3.19
N SER A 90 0.80 -4.21 3.98
CA SER A 90 1.23 -3.99 5.37
C SER A 90 2.29 -5.01 5.80
N MET A 91 2.82 -4.85 7.01
CA MET A 91 3.69 -5.85 7.64
C MET A 91 2.91 -6.85 8.51
N ASP A 92 1.58 -6.83 8.46
CA ASP A 92 0.77 -7.88 9.08
C ASP A 92 1.08 -9.25 8.46
N LEU A 93 0.88 -10.31 9.24
CA LEU A 93 0.99 -11.66 8.72
C LEU A 93 -0.08 -11.93 7.64
N PRO A 94 0.22 -12.77 6.64
CA PRO A 94 -0.75 -13.12 5.61
C PRO A 94 -2.06 -13.66 6.16
N PHE A 95 -2.01 -14.36 7.28
CA PHE A 95 -3.19 -14.94 7.96
C PHE A 95 -4.14 -13.87 8.50
N ALA A 96 -3.61 -12.79 9.07
CA ALA A 96 -4.42 -11.66 9.54
C ALA A 96 -5.11 -10.94 8.38
N LEU A 97 -4.39 -10.72 7.29
CA LEU A 97 -4.92 -10.12 6.08
C LEU A 97 -6.00 -11.00 5.43
N GLN A 98 -5.78 -12.32 5.34
CA GLN A 98 -6.77 -13.27 4.83
C GLN A 98 -8.06 -13.24 5.66
N ARG A 99 -7.94 -13.26 6.98
CA ARG A 99 -9.09 -13.22 7.88
C ARG A 99 -9.95 -11.99 7.60
N TRP A 100 -9.32 -10.81 7.53
CA TRP A 100 -10.01 -9.54 7.32
C TRP A 100 -10.69 -9.50 5.95
N LEU A 101 -9.98 -9.85 4.88
CA LEU A 101 -10.53 -9.90 3.51
C LEU A 101 -11.73 -10.84 3.41
N GLY A 102 -11.64 -11.99 4.08
CA GLY A 102 -12.75 -12.96 4.11
C GLY A 102 -13.97 -12.45 4.87
N GLN A 103 -13.77 -11.78 6.00
CA GLN A 103 -14.85 -11.18 6.78
C GLN A 103 -15.56 -10.04 6.03
N GLU A 104 -14.79 -9.19 5.37
CA GLU A 104 -15.33 -8.06 4.59
C GLU A 104 -15.81 -8.47 3.19
N LYS A 105 -15.53 -9.69 2.75
CA LYS A 105 -15.77 -10.16 1.36
C LYS A 105 -15.15 -9.21 0.33
N ALA A 106 -13.94 -8.71 0.64
CA ALA A 106 -13.24 -7.75 -0.18
C ALA A 106 -12.78 -8.36 -1.51
N ARG A 107 -12.86 -7.60 -2.59
CA ARG A 107 -12.48 -8.03 -3.94
C ARG A 107 -10.98 -7.91 -4.19
N HIS A 108 -10.33 -6.93 -3.58
CA HIS A 108 -8.90 -6.68 -3.79
C HIS A 108 -8.03 -7.66 -3.00
N GLN A 109 -6.76 -7.70 -3.35
CA GLN A 109 -5.77 -8.54 -2.67
C GLN A 109 -5.05 -7.76 -1.57
N ALA A 110 -4.55 -8.48 -0.57
CA ALA A 110 -3.66 -7.93 0.45
C ALA A 110 -2.30 -8.62 0.36
N LEU A 111 -1.25 -7.83 0.48
CA LEU A 111 0.14 -8.27 0.39
C LEU A 111 0.85 -8.01 1.71
N SER A 112 1.55 -9.03 2.20
CA SER A 112 2.33 -8.97 3.44
C SER A 112 3.81 -8.82 3.14
N SER A 113 4.42 -7.78 3.71
CA SER A 113 5.86 -7.57 3.66
C SER A 113 6.58 -8.02 4.94
N HIS A 114 5.96 -8.88 5.76
CA HIS A 114 6.50 -9.24 7.08
C HIS A 114 7.87 -9.91 7.06
N LYS A 115 8.24 -10.58 5.97
CA LYS A 115 9.52 -11.29 5.86
C LYS A 115 10.70 -10.39 5.54
N SER A 116 10.47 -9.18 5.03
CA SER A 116 11.53 -8.31 4.54
C SER A 116 11.16 -6.84 4.68
N GLU A 117 12.14 -6.00 4.96
CA GLU A 117 12.01 -4.55 4.95
C GLU A 117 12.16 -3.95 3.55
N GLU A 118 12.43 -4.77 2.54
CA GLU A 118 12.75 -4.33 1.18
C GLU A 118 11.67 -3.41 0.58
N PHE A 119 10.40 -3.79 0.66
CA PHE A 119 9.31 -2.94 0.17
C PHE A 119 9.27 -1.60 0.92
N GLY A 120 9.28 -1.65 2.25
CA GLY A 120 9.23 -0.44 3.08
C GLY A 120 10.36 0.53 2.79
N GLN A 121 11.56 0.01 2.56
CA GLN A 121 12.73 0.80 2.22
C GLN A 121 12.68 1.33 0.79
N ALA A 122 12.32 0.51 -0.19
CA ALA A 122 12.27 0.89 -1.60
C ALA A 122 11.19 1.95 -1.88
N TYR A 123 10.05 1.86 -1.20
CA TYR A 123 8.95 2.81 -1.32
C TYR A 123 9.03 3.97 -0.32
N GLY A 124 10.03 3.96 0.58
CA GLY A 124 10.25 5.02 1.55
C GLY A 124 9.15 5.16 2.58
N VAL A 125 8.63 4.03 3.07
CA VAL A 125 7.49 3.98 4.01
C VAL A 125 7.78 3.16 5.27
N LEU A 126 9.00 2.67 5.49
CA LEU A 126 9.31 1.89 6.68
C LEU A 126 9.41 2.79 7.92
N LEU A 127 8.56 2.57 8.91
CA LEU A 127 8.62 3.21 10.22
C LEU A 127 9.61 2.45 11.12
N LYS A 128 10.73 3.09 11.42
CA LYS A 128 11.87 2.47 12.10
C LYS A 128 11.51 1.95 13.49
N GLU A 129 10.85 2.77 14.28
CA GLU A 129 10.54 2.47 15.69
C GLU A 129 9.47 1.39 15.82
N TRP A 130 8.50 1.40 14.95
CA TRP A 130 7.35 0.49 15.01
C TRP A 130 7.53 -0.79 14.20
N ARG A 131 8.45 -0.79 13.23
CA ARG A 131 8.58 -1.86 12.23
C ARG A 131 7.25 -2.14 11.53
N LEU A 132 6.56 -1.06 11.21
CA LEU A 132 5.34 -1.02 10.43
C LEU A 132 5.56 -0.11 9.21
N LEU A 133 4.59 -0.04 8.31
CA LEU A 133 4.63 0.86 7.17
C LEU A 133 3.86 2.15 7.47
N GLN A 134 4.41 3.28 7.04
CA GLN A 134 3.71 4.55 7.02
C GLN A 134 2.51 4.47 6.08
N ARG A 135 1.39 5.06 6.46
CA ARG A 135 0.25 5.21 5.57
C ARG A 135 0.65 5.98 4.31
N ALA A 136 0.43 5.37 3.17
CA ALA A 136 0.77 5.94 1.87
C ALA A 136 -0.13 5.38 0.77
N VAL A 137 -0.26 6.11 -0.32
CA VAL A 137 -1.00 5.66 -1.51
C VAL A 137 -0.16 5.91 -2.75
N PHE A 138 -0.03 4.87 -3.57
CA PHE A 138 0.64 4.96 -4.86
C PHE A 138 -0.30 4.49 -5.97
N VAL A 139 -0.38 5.25 -7.05
CA VAL A 139 -1.01 4.81 -8.30
C VAL A 139 0.09 4.59 -9.33
N ILE A 140 0.12 3.40 -9.90
CA ILE A 140 1.13 2.94 -10.86
C ILE A 140 0.40 2.53 -12.13
N ASP A 141 0.80 3.08 -13.26
CA ASP A 141 0.20 2.75 -14.55
C ASP A 141 0.64 1.39 -15.10
N GLY A 142 0.08 1.00 -16.24
CA GLY A 142 0.37 -0.27 -16.89
C GLY A 142 1.83 -0.43 -17.32
N GLU A 143 2.56 0.67 -17.51
CA GLU A 143 3.98 0.69 -17.86
C GLU A 143 4.90 0.68 -16.62
N GLY A 144 4.33 0.65 -15.42
CA GLY A 144 5.07 0.66 -14.16
C GLY A 144 5.56 2.05 -13.74
N VAL A 145 4.97 3.11 -14.26
CA VAL A 145 5.30 4.49 -13.90
C VAL A 145 4.35 4.99 -12.80
N ILE A 146 4.92 5.61 -11.76
CA ILE A 146 4.13 6.21 -10.67
C ILE A 146 3.40 7.43 -11.22
N ARG A 147 2.09 7.47 -11.04
CA ARG A 147 1.21 8.59 -11.42
C ARG A 147 0.73 9.40 -10.23
N HIS A 148 0.76 8.81 -9.04
CA HIS A 148 0.43 9.45 -7.78
C HIS A 148 1.27 8.83 -6.66
N ALA A 149 1.77 9.65 -5.76
CA ALA A 149 2.48 9.22 -4.57
C ALA A 149 2.09 10.16 -3.41
N GLU A 150 1.42 9.61 -2.41
CA GLU A 150 1.03 10.32 -1.21
C GLU A 150 1.60 9.62 0.02
N TYR A 151 2.29 10.38 0.85
CA TYR A 151 2.80 9.96 2.16
C TYR A 151 2.03 10.71 3.24
N VAL A 152 1.19 10.00 3.99
CA VAL A 152 0.35 10.60 5.02
C VAL A 152 1.17 10.77 6.30
N ALA A 153 1.38 12.02 6.72
CA ALA A 153 2.23 12.32 7.88
C ALA A 153 1.58 11.90 9.20
N ASP A 154 0.32 12.25 9.40
CA ASP A 154 -0.45 11.87 10.59
C ASP A 154 -1.09 10.50 10.39
N GLN A 155 -0.61 9.49 11.14
CA GLN A 155 -1.07 8.12 10.96
C GLN A 155 -2.53 7.90 11.36
N MET A 156 -3.14 8.87 12.05
CA MET A 156 -4.58 8.85 12.41
C MET A 156 -5.47 9.41 11.30
N LYS A 157 -4.91 9.92 10.20
CA LYS A 157 -5.66 10.51 9.09
C LYS A 157 -5.75 9.58 7.89
N GLU A 158 -6.86 9.70 7.17
CA GLU A 158 -7.08 9.03 5.88
C GLU A 158 -6.35 9.78 4.76
N PRO A 159 -6.04 9.09 3.63
CA PRO A 159 -5.43 9.73 2.47
C PRO A 159 -6.42 10.60 1.67
N ASP A 160 -5.90 11.35 0.70
CA ASP A 160 -6.71 12.05 -0.30
C ASP A 160 -7.21 11.08 -1.38
N TYR A 161 -8.37 10.51 -1.17
CA TYR A 161 -8.98 9.54 -2.09
C TYR A 161 -9.21 10.12 -3.49
N GLN A 162 -9.64 11.39 -3.59
CA GLN A 162 -9.97 12.01 -4.86
C GLN A 162 -8.74 12.24 -5.74
N ALA A 163 -7.61 12.61 -5.14
CA ALA A 163 -6.35 12.75 -5.87
C ALA A 163 -5.90 11.42 -6.48
N ALA A 164 -6.01 10.33 -5.73
CA ALA A 164 -5.67 9.00 -6.23
C ALA A 164 -6.64 8.53 -7.34
N VAL A 165 -7.95 8.72 -7.16
CA VAL A 165 -8.96 8.39 -8.17
C VAL A 165 -8.74 9.19 -9.46
N HIS A 166 -8.39 10.47 -9.35
CA HIS A 166 -8.04 11.30 -10.52
C HIS A 166 -6.82 10.74 -11.27
N ALA A 167 -5.78 10.34 -10.54
CA ALA A 167 -4.58 9.73 -11.13
C ALA A 167 -4.89 8.39 -11.83
N ILE A 168 -5.78 7.57 -11.27
CA ILE A 168 -6.25 6.32 -11.88
C ILE A 168 -6.90 6.60 -13.24
N LYS A 169 -7.84 7.54 -13.30
CA LYS A 169 -8.55 7.92 -14.53
C LYS A 169 -7.59 8.46 -15.59
N SER A 170 -6.63 9.29 -15.22
CA SER A 170 -5.61 9.83 -16.11
C SER A 170 -4.66 8.74 -16.65
N GLY A 171 -4.34 7.73 -15.84
CA GLY A 171 -3.51 6.59 -16.23
C GLY A 171 -4.21 5.60 -17.16
N SER A 172 -5.54 5.51 -17.10
CA SER A 172 -6.36 4.62 -17.93
C SER A 172 -6.60 5.13 -19.35
N LEU A 173 -6.32 6.41 -19.61
CA LEU A 173 -6.55 7.06 -20.91
C LEU A 173 -5.33 7.04 -21.85
N ARG A 174 -4.29 6.28 -21.50
CA ARG A 174 -3.05 6.21 -22.31
C ARG A 174 -2.80 4.81 -22.87
#